data_a195d56acaad1442139fd838ce5f9c46
#
_entry.id   a195d56acaad1442139fd838ce5f9c46
#
_cell.length_a   1.000
_cell.length_b   1.000
_cell.length_c   1.000
_cell.angle_alpha   90.00
_cell.angle_beta   90.00
_cell.angle_gamma   90.00
#
_symmetry.space_group_name_H-M   'P 1'
#
loop_
_entity.id
_entity.type
_entity.pdbx_description
1 polymer ?
#
loop_
_entity_poly.entity_id
_entity_poly.type
_entity_poly.pdbx_seq_one_letter_code
_entity_poly.pdbx_strand_id
1 'polypeptide(L)'
;MNVLSLFDGMSCGQIALKELNIFIDTYYVSEIDRFAIAQTQLNFPNTIQIGDVRKLNVLDLQPIDLLIGGSPCTQLSFAGTRKGLCTKENIEILSLDQYIELKEQGFEFEGQSYLFWEYMRILTEIREYNPNILFLLENVEMGKKWESVFNKAIGTQGIHINSSLVSAQSRKRIYWTNINDGNIPQPKDKGLLLRDILEDEVDKHFFLSEKALKGIVLHKERNKEKKNGFGADIRNHSDKSQTIRVGGKGVYDLVSVPSRKVI
;
A
#
# COMPACT_ATOMS: atom_id res chain seq x y z
N MET A 1 0.95 -1.77 24.34
CA MET A 1 0.57 -2.84 23.40
C MET A 1 1.75 -3.24 22.54
N ASN A 2 1.84 -4.52 22.17
CA ASN A 2 2.84 -5.04 21.24
C ASN A 2 2.24 -5.10 19.84
N VAL A 3 2.92 -4.50 18.88
CA VAL A 3 2.47 -4.39 17.49
C VAL A 3 3.38 -5.19 16.59
N LEU A 4 2.80 -5.94 15.67
CA LEU A 4 3.51 -6.57 14.55
C LEU A 4 3.06 -5.92 13.25
N SER A 5 3.99 -5.33 12.53
CA SER A 5 3.75 -4.72 11.21
C SER A 5 4.43 -5.54 10.11
N LEU A 6 3.64 -6.03 9.17
CA LEU A 6 4.12 -6.81 8.03
C LEU A 6 4.11 -5.94 6.77
N PHE A 7 5.19 -6.02 5.97
CA PHE A 7 5.37 -5.17 4.78
C PHE A 7 5.32 -3.69 5.14
N ASP A 8 6.03 -3.34 6.20
CA ASP A 8 5.87 -2.09 6.95
C ASP A 8 6.24 -0.83 6.15
N GLY A 9 7.11 -0.97 5.17
CA GLY A 9 7.64 0.16 4.42
C GLY A 9 8.39 1.13 5.35
N MET A 10 7.98 2.41 5.35
CA MET A 10 8.59 3.46 6.18
C MET A 10 7.89 3.65 7.54
N SER A 11 7.22 2.63 8.05
CA SER A 11 6.54 2.64 9.36
C SER A 11 5.42 3.69 9.50
N CYS A 12 4.60 3.85 8.48
CA CYS A 12 3.42 4.72 8.57
C CYS A 12 2.45 4.28 9.68
N GLY A 13 2.43 3.00 10.04
CA GLY A 13 1.69 2.48 11.18
C GLY A 13 2.11 3.10 12.50
N GLN A 14 3.42 3.26 12.75
CA GLN A 14 3.92 3.93 13.96
C GLN A 14 3.52 5.41 14.00
N ILE A 15 3.56 6.10 12.85
CA ILE A 15 3.10 7.49 12.76
C ILE A 15 1.62 7.58 13.16
N ALA A 16 0.77 6.72 12.58
CA ALA A 16 -0.65 6.71 12.88
C ALA A 16 -0.95 6.42 14.36
N LEU A 17 -0.29 5.43 14.95
CA LEU A 17 -0.47 5.10 16.37
C LEU A 17 0.01 6.24 17.28
N LYS A 18 1.12 6.89 16.94
CA LYS A 18 1.62 8.07 17.65
C LYS A 18 0.64 9.25 17.59
N GLU A 19 0.08 9.55 16.42
CA GLU A 19 -0.92 10.63 16.24
C GLU A 19 -2.22 10.35 17.01
N LEU A 20 -2.54 9.07 17.21
CA LEU A 20 -3.67 8.62 18.03
C LEU A 20 -3.35 8.57 19.55
N ASN A 21 -2.11 8.92 19.96
CA ASN A 21 -1.62 8.79 21.32
C ASN A 21 -1.76 7.37 21.89
N ILE A 22 -1.61 6.35 21.04
CA ILE A 22 -1.61 4.95 21.46
C ILE A 22 -0.21 4.57 21.92
N PHE A 23 -0.09 4.12 23.17
CA PHE A 23 1.18 3.70 23.73
C PHE A 23 1.59 2.33 23.19
N ILE A 24 2.80 2.25 22.68
CA ILE A 24 3.40 1.04 22.13
C ILE A 24 4.54 0.60 23.06
N ASP A 25 4.48 -0.65 23.53
CA ASP A 25 5.55 -1.26 24.31
C ASP A 25 6.65 -1.77 23.37
N THR A 26 6.26 -2.55 22.36
CA THR A 26 7.17 -3.13 21.38
C THR A 26 6.56 -3.04 19.98
N TYR A 27 7.38 -2.64 19.00
CA TYR A 27 6.99 -2.60 17.60
C TYR A 27 7.93 -3.49 16.77
N TYR A 28 7.40 -4.61 16.31
CA TYR A 28 8.08 -5.55 15.43
C TYR A 28 7.75 -5.24 13.98
N VAL A 29 8.76 -5.31 13.11
CA VAL A 29 8.62 -4.99 11.67
C VAL A 29 9.18 -6.10 10.82
N SER A 30 8.36 -6.62 9.92
CA SER A 30 8.81 -7.47 8.83
C SER A 30 8.88 -6.63 7.54
N GLU A 31 10.09 -6.22 7.18
CA GLU A 31 10.44 -5.49 5.97
C GLU A 31 11.77 -6.00 5.43
N ILE A 32 11.97 -5.95 4.12
CA ILE A 32 13.21 -6.40 3.46
C ILE A 32 13.89 -5.31 2.62
N ASP A 33 13.18 -4.22 2.33
CA ASP A 33 13.77 -3.10 1.60
C ASP A 33 14.70 -2.30 2.51
N ARG A 34 15.99 -2.27 2.16
CA ARG A 34 17.03 -1.62 2.97
C ARG A 34 16.81 -0.12 3.17
N PHE A 35 16.17 0.55 2.21
CA PHE A 35 15.92 1.99 2.30
C PHE A 35 14.73 2.28 3.20
N ALA A 36 13.68 1.48 3.11
CA ALA A 36 12.54 1.54 4.02
C ALA A 36 12.99 1.26 5.46
N ILE A 37 13.78 0.20 5.68
CA ILE A 37 14.37 -0.13 6.99
C ILE A 37 15.20 1.04 7.53
N ALA A 38 16.09 1.62 6.72
CA ALA A 38 16.92 2.73 7.13
C ALA A 38 16.09 3.96 7.53
N GLN A 39 15.04 4.27 6.76
CA GLN A 39 14.11 5.35 7.07
C GLN A 39 13.34 5.10 8.38
N THR A 40 12.88 3.87 8.58
CA THR A 40 12.22 3.47 9.83
C THR A 40 13.16 3.63 11.03
N GLN A 41 14.39 3.11 10.94
CA GLN A 41 15.36 3.21 12.04
C GLN A 41 15.78 4.63 12.36
N LEU A 42 15.81 5.52 11.35
CA LEU A 42 16.08 6.94 11.56
C LEU A 42 14.97 7.63 12.38
N ASN A 43 13.72 7.33 12.08
CA ASN A 43 12.55 7.96 12.72
C ASN A 43 12.12 7.26 14.02
N PHE A 44 12.33 5.95 14.09
CA PHE A 44 11.89 5.08 15.18
C PHE A 44 13.01 4.08 15.54
N PRO A 45 14.08 4.53 16.23
CA PRO A 45 15.28 3.73 16.48
C PRO A 45 15.02 2.48 17.34
N ASN A 46 13.93 2.45 18.10
CA ASN A 46 13.56 1.32 18.96
C ASN A 46 12.77 0.23 18.21
N THR A 47 12.52 0.38 16.92
CA THR A 47 11.82 -0.62 16.09
C THR A 47 12.67 -1.89 15.98
N ILE A 48 12.04 -3.04 16.22
CA ILE A 48 12.68 -4.35 16.11
C ILE A 48 12.44 -4.92 14.72
N GLN A 49 13.49 -4.97 13.90
CA GLN A 49 13.44 -5.58 12.56
C GLN A 49 13.54 -7.09 12.66
N ILE A 50 12.55 -7.81 12.12
CA ILE A 50 12.48 -9.27 12.13
C ILE A 50 12.64 -9.89 10.72
N GLY A 51 12.86 -9.05 9.69
CA GLY A 51 13.24 -9.46 8.35
C GLY A 51 12.10 -10.02 7.50
N ASP A 52 12.35 -11.12 6.81
CA ASP A 52 11.46 -11.68 5.80
C ASP A 52 10.24 -12.38 6.42
N VAL A 53 9.05 -11.95 6.05
CA VAL A 53 7.76 -12.47 6.50
C VAL A 53 7.62 -13.99 6.32
N ARG A 54 8.25 -14.56 5.30
CA ARG A 54 8.23 -16.01 5.01
C ARG A 54 8.96 -16.85 6.03
N LYS A 55 9.86 -16.23 6.81
CA LYS A 55 10.69 -16.87 7.84
C LYS A 55 10.24 -16.55 9.25
N LEU A 56 9.21 -15.70 9.38
CA LEU A 56 8.72 -15.27 10.67
C LEU A 56 8.04 -16.44 11.38
N ASN A 57 8.47 -16.68 12.63
CA ASN A 57 7.82 -17.54 13.59
C ASN A 57 7.23 -16.67 14.71
N VAL A 58 5.92 -16.67 14.87
CA VAL A 58 5.24 -15.83 15.85
C VAL A 58 5.57 -16.21 17.30
N LEU A 59 6.02 -17.45 17.56
CA LEU A 59 6.40 -17.91 18.88
C LEU A 59 7.73 -17.32 19.38
N ASP A 60 8.53 -16.72 18.49
CA ASP A 60 9.77 -16.02 18.84
C ASP A 60 9.50 -14.57 19.30
N LEU A 61 8.25 -14.11 19.21
CA LEU A 61 7.83 -12.76 19.57
C LEU A 61 7.11 -12.74 20.93
N GLN A 62 7.07 -11.55 21.54
CA GLN A 62 6.13 -11.34 22.65
C GLN A 62 4.69 -11.45 22.14
N PRO A 63 3.71 -11.75 23.01
CA PRO A 63 2.31 -11.78 22.61
C PRO A 63 1.91 -10.49 21.88
N ILE A 64 1.34 -10.64 20.70
CA ILE A 64 0.96 -9.52 19.83
C ILE A 64 -0.48 -9.10 20.10
N ASP A 65 -0.70 -7.80 20.26
CA ASP A 65 -2.01 -7.19 20.50
C ASP A 65 -2.62 -6.62 19.22
N LEU A 66 -1.78 -6.17 18.28
CA LEU A 66 -2.20 -5.59 17.00
C LEU A 66 -1.31 -6.08 15.86
N LEU A 67 -1.92 -6.67 14.83
CA LEU A 67 -1.29 -7.01 13.56
C LEU A 67 -1.71 -6.01 12.49
N ILE A 68 -0.75 -5.28 11.93
CA ILE A 68 -1.00 -4.39 10.78
C ILE A 68 -0.19 -4.84 9.56
N GLY A 69 -0.64 -4.50 8.37
CA GLY A 69 0.12 -4.79 7.16
C GLY A 69 -0.51 -4.27 5.88
N GLY A 70 0.32 -4.22 4.84
CA GLY A 70 -0.08 -3.89 3.48
C GLY A 70 0.60 -4.82 2.50
N SER A 71 0.03 -6.00 2.23
CA SER A 71 0.67 -7.01 1.39
C SER A 71 0.91 -6.51 -0.04
N PRO A 72 1.99 -6.95 -0.73
CA PRO A 72 2.29 -6.54 -2.09
C PRO A 72 1.12 -6.75 -3.05
N CYS A 73 0.90 -5.78 -3.94
CA CYS A 73 -0.31 -5.69 -4.77
C CYS A 73 -0.05 -5.74 -6.29
N THR A 74 1.17 -5.99 -6.73
CA THR A 74 1.56 -5.86 -8.15
C THR A 74 0.77 -6.74 -9.11
N GLN A 75 0.32 -7.91 -8.67
CA GLN A 75 -0.51 -8.84 -9.46
C GLN A 75 -2.02 -8.62 -9.27
N LEU A 76 -2.43 -7.79 -8.32
CA LEU A 76 -3.84 -7.52 -7.99
C LEU A 76 -4.34 -6.19 -8.56
N SER A 77 -3.46 -5.18 -8.60
CA SER A 77 -3.82 -3.82 -9.00
C SER A 77 -4.24 -3.73 -10.47
N PHE A 78 -5.16 -2.80 -10.78
CA PHE A 78 -5.56 -2.52 -12.18
C PHE A 78 -4.41 -2.00 -13.05
N ALA A 79 -3.36 -1.44 -12.44
CA ALA A 79 -2.14 -0.99 -13.13
C ALA A 79 -1.08 -2.09 -13.28
N GLY A 80 -1.25 -3.23 -12.60
CA GLY A 80 -0.32 -4.36 -12.62
C GLY A 80 -0.67 -5.43 -13.65
N THR A 81 -0.11 -6.62 -13.46
CA THR A 81 -0.30 -7.75 -14.39
C THR A 81 -1.69 -8.38 -14.33
N ARG A 82 -2.43 -8.15 -13.26
CA ARG A 82 -3.77 -8.72 -12.96
C ARG A 82 -3.80 -10.25 -12.91
N LYS A 83 -2.66 -10.89 -12.74
CA LYS A 83 -2.57 -12.35 -12.62
C LYS A 83 -3.19 -12.89 -11.32
N GLY A 84 -3.32 -12.03 -10.29
CA GLY A 84 -3.87 -12.40 -9.00
C GLY A 84 -2.88 -13.16 -8.13
N LEU A 85 -3.42 -14.04 -7.29
CA LEU A 85 -2.63 -14.89 -6.38
C LEU A 85 -2.48 -16.26 -7.05
N CYS A 86 -1.31 -16.56 -7.60
CA CYS A 86 -1.08 -17.82 -8.31
C CYS A 86 0.36 -18.30 -8.21
N THR A 87 0.58 -19.59 -8.54
CA THR A 87 1.90 -20.14 -8.78
C THR A 87 2.46 -19.69 -10.15
N LYS A 88 3.73 -19.97 -10.42
CA LYS A 88 4.33 -19.72 -11.75
C LYS A 88 3.67 -20.54 -12.86
N GLU A 89 3.09 -21.68 -12.51
CA GLU A 89 2.31 -22.57 -13.38
C GLU A 89 0.87 -22.08 -13.58
N ASN A 90 0.51 -20.90 -13.05
CA ASN A 90 -0.80 -20.27 -13.07
C ASN A 90 -1.91 -21.03 -12.32
N ILE A 91 -1.56 -21.79 -11.28
CA ILE A 91 -2.54 -22.37 -10.35
C ILE A 91 -2.99 -21.23 -9.42
N GLU A 92 -4.27 -20.89 -9.46
CA GLU A 92 -4.83 -19.87 -8.58
C GLU A 92 -4.92 -20.35 -7.14
N ILE A 93 -4.58 -19.46 -6.20
CA ILE A 93 -4.56 -19.76 -4.77
C ILE A 93 -5.73 -19.05 -4.10
N LEU A 94 -6.71 -19.82 -3.64
CA LEU A 94 -7.99 -19.31 -3.16
C LEU A 94 -8.20 -19.50 -1.65
N SER A 95 -7.30 -20.22 -0.97
CA SER A 95 -7.33 -20.43 0.49
C SER A 95 -5.95 -20.54 1.09
N LEU A 96 -5.85 -20.34 2.41
CA LEU A 96 -4.60 -20.50 3.16
C LEU A 96 -4.11 -21.96 3.11
N ASP A 97 -5.00 -22.92 3.29
CA ASP A 97 -4.64 -24.33 3.27
C ASP A 97 -4.02 -24.72 1.92
N GLN A 98 -4.64 -24.28 0.82
CA GLN A 98 -4.10 -24.49 -0.53
C GLN A 98 -2.71 -23.84 -0.70
N TYR A 99 -2.50 -22.65 -0.14
CA TYR A 99 -1.19 -22.00 -0.16
C TYR A 99 -0.14 -22.81 0.57
N ILE A 100 -0.46 -23.28 1.77
CA ILE A 100 0.45 -24.08 2.60
C ILE A 100 0.81 -25.38 1.88
N GLU A 101 -0.19 -26.09 1.35
CA GLU A 101 0.01 -27.35 0.60
C GLU A 101 0.92 -27.14 -0.62
N LEU A 102 0.65 -26.13 -1.44
CA LEU A 102 1.49 -25.82 -2.61
C LEU A 102 2.93 -25.43 -2.21
N LYS A 103 3.08 -24.70 -1.10
CA LYS A 103 4.39 -24.34 -0.56
C LYS A 103 5.18 -25.55 -0.09
N GLU A 104 4.54 -26.51 0.60
CA GLU A 104 5.15 -27.76 1.04
C GLU A 104 5.53 -28.68 -0.13
N GLN A 105 4.73 -28.67 -1.20
CA GLN A 105 5.04 -29.39 -2.44
C GLN A 105 6.15 -28.74 -3.27
N GLY A 106 6.66 -27.55 -2.85
CA GLY A 106 7.77 -26.87 -3.50
C GLY A 106 7.38 -26.04 -4.72
N PHE A 107 6.11 -25.70 -4.90
CA PHE A 107 5.70 -24.80 -5.96
C PHE A 107 6.28 -23.40 -5.80
N GLU A 108 6.66 -22.77 -6.91
CA GLU A 108 7.07 -21.38 -6.94
C GLU A 108 5.88 -20.47 -7.22
N PHE A 109 5.87 -19.31 -6.56
CA PHE A 109 4.77 -18.36 -6.67
C PHE A 109 5.06 -17.21 -7.64
N GLU A 110 4.03 -16.73 -8.34
CA GLU A 110 4.15 -15.64 -9.29
C GLU A 110 4.18 -14.28 -8.58
N GLY A 111 5.23 -13.51 -8.80
CA GLY A 111 5.41 -12.17 -8.24
C GLY A 111 5.44 -12.16 -6.71
N GLN A 112 4.74 -11.20 -6.09
CA GLN A 112 4.76 -11.02 -4.64
C GLN A 112 3.37 -10.96 -3.99
N SER A 113 2.30 -10.84 -4.77
CA SER A 113 0.95 -10.67 -4.19
C SER A 113 0.48 -11.90 -3.42
N TYR A 114 1.03 -13.08 -3.69
CA TYR A 114 0.78 -14.30 -2.89
C TYR A 114 1.18 -14.14 -1.42
N LEU A 115 2.05 -13.19 -1.08
CA LEU A 115 2.45 -12.91 0.31
C LEU A 115 1.28 -12.44 1.20
N PHE A 116 0.12 -12.14 0.62
CA PHE A 116 -1.14 -12.05 1.36
C PHE A 116 -1.39 -13.32 2.20
N TRP A 117 -1.04 -14.50 1.69
CA TRP A 117 -1.22 -15.77 2.42
C TRP A 117 -0.24 -15.90 3.60
N GLU A 118 0.95 -15.26 3.52
CA GLU A 118 1.83 -15.17 4.69
C GLU A 118 1.24 -14.27 5.80
N TYR A 119 0.57 -13.17 5.42
CA TYR A 119 -0.20 -12.37 6.38
C TYR A 119 -1.29 -13.22 7.04
N MET A 120 -2.02 -14.01 6.26
CA MET A 120 -3.09 -14.89 6.76
C MET A 120 -2.53 -16.01 7.66
N ARG A 121 -1.39 -16.61 7.32
CA ARG A 121 -0.70 -17.60 8.15
C ARG A 121 -0.39 -17.01 9.52
N ILE A 122 0.27 -15.87 9.53
CA ILE A 122 0.66 -15.19 10.77
C ILE A 122 -0.55 -14.78 11.60
N LEU A 123 -1.60 -14.23 10.98
CA LEU A 123 -2.84 -13.88 11.68
C LEU A 123 -3.50 -15.14 12.30
N THR A 124 -3.49 -16.26 11.60
CA THR A 124 -4.04 -17.53 12.08
C THR A 124 -3.23 -18.07 13.26
N GLU A 125 -1.91 -18.10 13.15
CA GLU A 125 -1.00 -18.52 14.23
C GLU A 125 -1.14 -17.64 15.48
N ILE A 126 -1.26 -16.31 15.31
CA ILE A 126 -1.49 -15.41 16.45
C ILE A 126 -2.84 -15.71 17.13
N ARG A 127 -3.89 -16.00 16.37
CA ARG A 127 -5.23 -16.31 16.91
C ARG A 127 -5.25 -17.57 17.78
N GLU A 128 -4.31 -18.47 17.66
CA GLU A 128 -4.20 -19.66 18.52
C GLU A 128 -3.94 -19.29 19.98
N TYR A 129 -3.15 -18.24 20.25
CA TYR A 129 -2.85 -17.80 21.61
C TYR A 129 -3.53 -16.46 22.01
N ASN A 130 -3.91 -15.64 21.02
CA ASN A 130 -4.69 -14.41 21.24
C ASN A 130 -5.89 -14.37 20.27
N PRO A 131 -7.01 -15.02 20.58
CA PRO A 131 -8.21 -15.01 19.75
C PRO A 131 -8.80 -13.61 19.51
N ASN A 132 -8.48 -12.65 20.39
CA ASN A 132 -8.96 -11.28 20.35
C ASN A 132 -7.95 -10.31 19.68
N ILE A 133 -6.96 -10.83 18.96
CA ILE A 133 -5.98 -10.01 18.23
C ILE A 133 -6.69 -8.95 17.39
N LEU A 134 -6.29 -7.70 17.54
CA LEU A 134 -6.71 -6.64 16.62
C LEU A 134 -5.89 -6.71 15.35
N PHE A 135 -6.53 -6.51 14.21
CA PHE A 135 -5.80 -6.48 12.94
C PHE A 135 -6.29 -5.39 12.00
N LEU A 136 -5.39 -4.94 11.14
CA LEU A 136 -5.65 -4.05 10.02
C LEU A 136 -4.81 -4.47 8.81
N LEU A 137 -5.46 -4.85 7.73
CA LEU A 137 -4.82 -5.09 6.43
C LEU A 137 -5.24 -4.03 5.43
N GLU A 138 -4.28 -3.44 4.72
CA GLU A 138 -4.50 -2.52 3.60
C GLU A 138 -4.13 -3.20 2.29
N ASN A 139 -4.90 -2.92 1.23
CA ASN A 139 -4.50 -3.27 -0.14
C ASN A 139 -5.13 -2.30 -1.16
N VAL A 140 -4.74 -2.43 -2.42
CA VAL A 140 -5.29 -1.64 -3.53
C VAL A 140 -6.72 -2.06 -3.87
N GLU A 141 -7.46 -1.18 -4.57
CA GLU A 141 -8.66 -1.63 -5.29
C GLU A 141 -8.27 -2.70 -6.31
N MET A 142 -8.97 -3.81 -6.28
CA MET A 142 -8.72 -4.99 -7.10
C MET A 142 -9.99 -5.51 -7.76
N GLY A 143 -9.87 -6.49 -8.64
CA GLY A 143 -11.05 -7.12 -9.26
C GLY A 143 -11.92 -7.85 -8.22
N LYS A 144 -13.24 -7.82 -8.39
CA LYS A 144 -14.23 -8.41 -7.46
C LYS A 144 -13.94 -9.86 -7.04
N LYS A 145 -13.38 -10.66 -7.95
CA LYS A 145 -12.94 -12.02 -7.66
C LYS A 145 -11.93 -12.05 -6.50
N TRP A 146 -10.88 -11.26 -6.60
CA TRP A 146 -9.80 -11.25 -5.61
C TRP A 146 -10.23 -10.58 -4.31
N GLU A 147 -11.02 -9.52 -4.39
CA GLU A 147 -11.64 -8.92 -3.19
C GLU A 147 -12.50 -9.95 -2.44
N SER A 148 -13.28 -10.77 -3.16
CA SER A 148 -14.06 -11.86 -2.55
C SER A 148 -13.17 -12.92 -1.88
N VAL A 149 -12.01 -13.25 -2.47
CA VAL A 149 -11.01 -14.16 -1.85
C VAL A 149 -10.48 -13.57 -0.56
N PHE A 150 -10.10 -12.29 -0.55
CA PHE A 150 -9.66 -11.59 0.66
C PHE A 150 -10.76 -11.57 1.72
N ASN A 151 -11.98 -11.15 1.37
CA ASN A 151 -13.12 -11.10 2.29
C ASN A 151 -13.37 -12.46 2.96
N LYS A 152 -13.33 -13.55 2.17
CA LYS A 152 -13.52 -14.91 2.67
C LYS A 152 -12.38 -15.37 3.57
N ALA A 153 -11.13 -15.11 3.19
CA ALA A 153 -9.96 -15.54 3.94
C ALA A 153 -9.85 -14.81 5.29
N ILE A 154 -10.10 -13.51 5.31
CA ILE A 154 -9.98 -12.67 6.51
C ILE A 154 -11.21 -12.83 7.42
N GLY A 155 -12.38 -13.13 6.83
CA GLY A 155 -13.65 -13.27 7.54
C GLY A 155 -14.41 -11.95 7.76
N THR A 156 -14.04 -10.88 7.01
CA THR A 156 -14.74 -9.58 7.06
C THR A 156 -14.78 -8.93 5.69
N GLN A 157 -15.70 -7.98 5.50
CA GLN A 157 -15.81 -7.23 4.25
C GLN A 157 -14.79 -6.10 4.20
N GLY A 158 -14.23 -5.87 3.00
CA GLY A 158 -13.33 -4.76 2.76
C GLY A 158 -14.05 -3.42 2.77
N ILE A 159 -13.42 -2.42 3.40
CA ILE A 159 -13.92 -1.05 3.51
C ILE A 159 -13.12 -0.18 2.54
N HIS A 160 -13.79 0.38 1.54
CA HIS A 160 -13.18 1.24 0.53
C HIS A 160 -13.04 2.66 1.06
N ILE A 161 -11.82 3.17 1.15
CA ILE A 161 -11.53 4.53 1.56
C ILE A 161 -10.61 5.20 0.52
N ASN A 162 -10.96 6.42 0.13
CA ASN A 162 -10.09 7.24 -0.70
C ASN A 162 -9.40 8.30 0.16
N SER A 163 -8.07 8.32 0.18
CA SER A 163 -7.30 9.34 0.91
C SER A 163 -7.60 10.77 0.47
N SER A 164 -8.23 10.96 -0.70
CA SER A 164 -8.69 12.30 -1.17
C SER A 164 -9.60 12.99 -0.18
N LEU A 165 -10.27 12.26 0.71
CA LEU A 165 -11.09 12.86 1.76
C LEU A 165 -10.25 13.59 2.82
N VAL A 166 -9.00 13.19 3.03
CA VAL A 166 -8.15 13.72 4.11
C VAL A 166 -6.78 14.21 3.63
N SER A 167 -6.54 14.17 2.32
CA SER A 167 -5.28 14.64 1.71
C SER A 167 -5.51 15.26 0.33
N ALA A 168 -4.47 15.91 -0.19
CA ALA A 168 -4.46 16.42 -1.56
C ALA A 168 -4.16 15.33 -2.61
N GLN A 169 -4.21 14.05 -2.25
CA GLN A 169 -3.96 12.93 -3.14
C GLN A 169 -5.18 12.01 -3.24
N SER A 170 -5.56 11.61 -4.45
CA SER A 170 -6.53 10.54 -4.68
C SER A 170 -5.82 9.19 -4.67
N ARG A 171 -6.03 8.44 -3.59
CA ARG A 171 -5.44 7.10 -3.39
C ARG A 171 -6.50 6.18 -2.80
N LYS A 172 -7.16 5.42 -3.64
CA LYS A 172 -8.20 4.48 -3.24
C LYS A 172 -7.59 3.20 -2.71
N ARG A 173 -8.08 2.74 -1.55
CA ARG A 173 -7.62 1.53 -0.88
C ARG A 173 -8.78 0.79 -0.26
N ILE A 174 -8.55 -0.50 -0.03
CA ILE A 174 -9.45 -1.38 0.71
C ILE A 174 -8.76 -1.73 2.03
N TYR A 175 -9.53 -1.66 3.10
CA TYR A 175 -9.08 -1.98 4.45
C TYR A 175 -9.93 -3.11 5.02
N TRP A 176 -9.29 -4.11 5.60
CA TRP A 176 -9.95 -5.18 6.35
C TRP A 176 -9.49 -5.11 7.80
N THR A 177 -10.42 -5.14 8.73
CA THR A 177 -10.12 -5.02 10.16
C THR A 177 -11.25 -5.58 11.01
N ASN A 178 -10.94 -5.94 12.26
CA ASN A 178 -11.90 -6.20 13.32
C ASN A 178 -11.96 -5.07 14.36
N ILE A 179 -11.18 -4.01 14.17
CA ILE A 179 -11.24 -2.82 15.04
C ILE A 179 -12.64 -2.20 14.91
N ASN A 180 -13.28 -1.92 16.07
CA ASN A 180 -14.65 -1.43 16.14
C ASN A 180 -15.63 -2.34 15.34
N ASP A 181 -15.49 -3.67 15.52
CA ASP A 181 -16.32 -4.69 14.84
C ASP A 181 -16.28 -4.56 13.30
N GLY A 182 -15.17 -4.09 12.77
CA GLY A 182 -15.00 -3.86 11.32
C GLY A 182 -15.75 -2.63 10.79
N ASN A 183 -16.25 -1.77 11.64
CA ASN A 183 -17.00 -0.59 11.27
C ASN A 183 -16.14 0.68 11.30
N ILE A 184 -15.44 0.96 10.20
CA ILE A 184 -14.65 2.18 10.03
C ILE A 184 -15.50 3.22 9.28
N PRO A 185 -15.81 4.36 9.91
CA PRO A 185 -16.57 5.40 9.24
C PRO A 185 -15.74 6.04 8.12
N GLN A 186 -16.43 6.48 7.05
CA GLN A 186 -15.78 7.29 6.02
C GLN A 186 -15.29 8.61 6.62
N PRO A 187 -14.03 9.01 6.37
CA PRO A 187 -13.53 10.30 6.80
C PRO A 187 -14.37 11.47 6.21
N LYS A 188 -14.51 12.54 6.97
CA LYS A 188 -15.06 13.79 6.39
C LYS A 188 -14.07 14.37 5.39
N ASP A 189 -14.59 14.86 4.25
CA ASP A 189 -13.76 15.57 3.28
C ASP A 189 -13.23 16.88 3.89
N LYS A 190 -11.90 16.96 4.00
CA LYS A 190 -11.19 18.15 4.49
C LYS A 190 -11.01 19.23 3.40
N GLY A 191 -11.39 18.94 2.15
CA GLY A 191 -11.25 19.84 1.02
C GLY A 191 -9.81 20.17 0.62
N LEU A 192 -8.81 19.39 1.08
CA LEU A 192 -7.38 19.64 0.82
C LEU A 192 -7.06 19.48 -0.67
N LEU A 193 -6.39 20.46 -1.25
CA LEU A 193 -6.01 20.52 -2.65
C LEU A 193 -4.48 20.62 -2.78
N LEU A 194 -3.96 20.50 -4.00
CA LEU A 194 -2.52 20.61 -4.24
C LEU A 194 -1.95 21.93 -3.74
N ARG A 195 -2.65 23.05 -3.92
CA ARG A 195 -2.23 24.38 -3.43
C ARG A 195 -1.97 24.43 -1.92
N ASP A 196 -2.61 23.54 -1.15
CA ASP A 196 -2.49 23.55 0.31
C ASP A 196 -1.25 22.79 0.81
N ILE A 197 -0.53 22.07 -0.09
CA ILE A 197 0.63 21.27 0.22
C ILE A 197 1.85 21.57 -0.66
N LEU A 198 1.69 22.37 -1.72
CA LEU A 198 2.81 22.75 -2.57
C LEU A 198 3.71 23.75 -1.84
N GLU A 199 5.01 23.59 -2.02
CA GLU A 199 6.00 24.53 -1.50
C GLU A 199 5.93 25.86 -2.28
N ASP A 200 6.10 26.97 -1.58
CA ASP A 200 6.10 28.30 -2.19
C ASP A 200 7.37 28.52 -3.03
N GLU A 201 8.50 27.98 -2.58
CA GLU A 201 9.78 28.04 -3.25
C GLU A 201 10.26 26.66 -3.65
N VAL A 202 10.47 26.45 -4.95
CA VAL A 202 10.92 25.19 -5.53
C VAL A 202 12.15 25.43 -6.36
N ASP A 203 13.19 24.59 -6.22
CA ASP A 203 14.41 24.70 -6.99
C ASP A 203 14.12 24.56 -8.49
N LYS A 204 14.87 25.37 -9.28
CA LYS A 204 14.69 25.46 -10.74
C LYS A 204 14.86 24.14 -11.47
N HIS A 205 15.62 23.20 -10.90
CA HIS A 205 15.84 21.88 -11.54
C HIS A 205 14.59 21.01 -11.58
N PHE A 206 13.60 21.27 -10.72
CA PHE A 206 12.30 20.58 -10.74
C PHE A 206 11.36 21.10 -11.85
N PHE A 207 11.66 22.26 -12.45
CA PHE A 207 10.85 22.79 -13.54
C PHE A 207 11.23 22.14 -14.87
N LEU A 208 10.21 21.68 -15.61
CA LEU A 208 10.43 21.14 -16.94
C LEU A 208 10.82 22.25 -17.93
N SER A 209 11.77 21.94 -18.81
CA SER A 209 12.05 22.80 -19.94
C SER A 209 10.88 22.84 -20.94
N GLU A 210 10.74 23.92 -21.70
CA GLU A 210 9.70 24.01 -22.74
C GLU A 210 9.76 22.86 -23.75
N LYS A 211 10.97 22.40 -24.08
CA LYS A 211 11.19 21.25 -24.97
C LYS A 211 10.65 19.96 -24.37
N ALA A 212 10.91 19.72 -23.08
CA ALA A 212 10.42 18.55 -22.36
C ALA A 212 8.89 18.58 -22.27
N LEU A 213 8.32 19.71 -21.90
CA LEU A 213 6.87 19.89 -21.80
C LEU A 213 6.18 19.66 -23.16
N LYS A 214 6.69 20.23 -24.25
CA LYS A 214 6.16 19.98 -25.61
C LYS A 214 6.20 18.49 -25.96
N GLY A 215 7.30 17.80 -25.64
CA GLY A 215 7.43 16.36 -25.87
C GLY A 215 6.39 15.54 -25.12
N ILE A 216 6.12 15.89 -23.85
CA ILE A 216 5.13 15.23 -23.00
C ILE A 216 3.70 15.44 -23.53
N VAL A 217 3.36 16.66 -23.92
CA VAL A 217 2.04 16.99 -24.49
C VAL A 217 1.82 16.22 -25.80
N LEU A 218 2.78 16.23 -26.71
CA LEU A 218 2.69 15.47 -27.96
C LEU A 218 2.58 13.96 -27.73
N HIS A 219 3.29 13.43 -26.74
CA HIS A 219 3.17 12.01 -26.37
C HIS A 219 1.76 11.69 -25.84
N LYS A 220 1.17 12.56 -25.01
CA LYS A 220 -0.19 12.42 -24.51
C LYS A 220 -1.21 12.40 -25.64
N GLU A 221 -1.09 13.32 -26.62
CA GLU A 221 -1.96 13.40 -27.80
C GLU A 221 -1.87 12.12 -28.65
N ARG A 222 -0.66 11.63 -28.96
CA ARG A 222 -0.45 10.39 -29.71
C ARG A 222 -1.05 9.17 -29.00
N ASN A 223 -0.94 9.09 -27.68
CA ASN A 223 -1.54 8.00 -26.91
C ASN A 223 -3.07 8.07 -26.91
N LYS A 224 -3.64 9.27 -26.86
CA LYS A 224 -5.08 9.49 -26.97
C LYS A 224 -5.62 9.02 -28.33
N GLU A 225 -4.94 9.37 -29.43
CA GLU A 225 -5.28 8.91 -30.79
C GLU A 225 -5.24 7.37 -30.90
N LYS A 226 -4.25 6.73 -30.27
CA LYS A 226 -4.09 5.28 -30.24
C LYS A 226 -5.00 4.58 -29.26
N LYS A 227 -5.90 5.30 -28.58
CA LYS A 227 -6.75 4.80 -27.47
C LYS A 227 -5.95 4.12 -26.35
N ASN A 228 -4.67 4.42 -26.20
CA ASN A 228 -3.84 4.00 -25.09
C ASN A 228 -4.09 4.96 -23.92
N GLY A 229 -4.66 4.44 -22.82
CA GLY A 229 -5.00 5.23 -21.62
C GLY A 229 -3.81 5.76 -20.81
N PHE A 230 -2.59 5.73 -21.37
CA PHE A 230 -1.36 6.16 -20.69
C PHE A 230 -0.88 7.51 -21.24
N GLY A 231 -0.68 8.46 -20.37
CA GLY A 231 -0.11 9.78 -20.69
C GLY A 231 0.17 10.58 -19.42
N ALA A 232 0.99 11.61 -19.55
CA ALA A 232 1.21 12.56 -18.46
C ALA A 232 -0.10 13.26 -18.12
N ASP A 233 -0.41 13.36 -16.84
CA ASP A 233 -1.54 14.10 -16.32
C ASP A 233 -1.04 15.40 -15.69
N ILE A 234 -1.41 16.53 -16.29
CA ILE A 234 -1.06 17.85 -15.79
C ILE A 234 -2.20 18.33 -14.92
N ARG A 235 -1.97 18.45 -13.63
CA ARG A 235 -2.93 18.90 -12.64
C ARG A 235 -2.81 20.41 -12.39
N ASN A 236 -3.91 21.04 -12.10
CA ASN A 236 -3.91 22.41 -11.61
C ASN A 236 -3.68 22.41 -10.08
N HIS A 237 -3.19 23.53 -9.56
CA HIS A 237 -3.03 23.72 -8.11
C HIS A 237 -4.35 23.60 -7.32
N SER A 238 -5.49 23.74 -7.99
CA SER A 238 -6.83 23.55 -7.42
C SER A 238 -7.35 22.10 -7.54
N ASP A 239 -6.58 21.18 -8.09
CA ASP A 239 -6.92 19.76 -8.18
C ASP A 239 -6.32 18.98 -7.00
N LYS A 240 -6.61 17.68 -6.97
CA LYS A 240 -5.89 16.68 -6.14
C LYS A 240 -4.91 15.92 -7.02
N SER A 241 -3.77 15.51 -6.49
CA SER A 241 -2.84 14.65 -7.21
C SER A 241 -3.43 13.24 -7.42
N GLN A 242 -2.85 12.51 -8.35
CA GLN A 242 -3.05 11.06 -8.44
C GLN A 242 -2.19 10.33 -7.41
N THR A 243 -2.36 9.02 -7.31
CA THR A 243 -1.47 8.17 -6.52
C THR A 243 -0.04 8.26 -7.07
N ILE A 244 0.90 8.73 -6.25
CA ILE A 244 2.32 8.75 -6.58
C ILE A 244 2.81 7.31 -6.70
N ARG A 245 3.53 7.02 -7.78
CA ARG A 245 4.04 5.68 -8.11
C ARG A 245 5.55 5.67 -8.14
N VAL A 246 6.15 4.58 -7.70
CA VAL A 246 7.59 4.36 -7.79
C VAL A 246 7.93 3.81 -9.18
N GLY A 247 8.98 4.34 -9.82
CA GLY A 247 9.61 3.76 -11.00
C GLY A 247 8.80 3.81 -12.30
N GLY A 248 7.91 4.76 -12.46
CA GLY A 248 7.11 4.91 -13.69
C GLY A 248 7.93 5.37 -14.89
N LYS A 249 8.15 4.50 -15.87
CA LYS A 249 8.68 4.93 -17.18
C LYS A 249 7.66 5.84 -17.86
N GLY A 250 7.88 7.16 -17.81
CA GLY A 250 7.17 8.14 -18.63
C GLY A 250 5.78 8.58 -18.16
N VAL A 251 5.40 8.30 -16.95
CA VAL A 251 4.21 8.90 -16.32
C VAL A 251 4.67 9.94 -15.34
N TYR A 252 4.38 11.19 -15.62
CA TYR A 252 4.77 12.32 -14.81
C TYR A 252 3.52 12.89 -14.15
N ASP A 253 3.51 12.94 -12.83
CA ASP A 253 2.53 13.70 -12.08
C ASP A 253 3.01 15.15 -12.10
N LEU A 254 2.47 15.93 -13.02
CA LEU A 254 2.87 17.31 -13.27
C LEU A 254 1.83 18.27 -12.66
N VAL A 255 2.34 19.35 -12.07
CA VAL A 255 1.48 20.42 -11.53
C VAL A 255 1.72 21.70 -12.30
N SER A 256 0.63 22.33 -12.75
CA SER A 256 0.64 23.67 -13.34
C SER A 256 0.48 24.72 -12.23
N VAL A 257 1.44 25.63 -12.10
CA VAL A 257 1.41 26.72 -11.11
C VAL A 257 1.16 28.06 -11.80
N PRO A 258 0.24 28.89 -11.32
CA PRO A 258 -0.27 30.07 -12.03
C PRO A 258 0.78 31.13 -12.44
N SER A 259 1.85 31.24 -11.66
CA SER A 259 2.93 32.22 -11.91
C SER A 259 4.21 31.60 -12.48
N ARG A 260 4.22 30.29 -12.73
CA ARG A 260 5.41 29.54 -13.16
C ARG A 260 5.01 28.53 -14.22
N LYS A 261 5.92 28.23 -15.13
CA LYS A 261 5.77 27.12 -16.09
C LYS A 261 5.68 25.81 -15.35
N VAL A 262 4.96 24.85 -15.88
CA VAL A 262 4.67 23.53 -15.31
C VAL A 262 5.89 22.90 -14.63
N ILE A 263 5.71 22.41 -13.41
CA ILE A 263 6.70 21.66 -12.62
C ILE A 263 6.58 20.17 -12.92
#